data_dbed1eea94a6f966c80b10b599a8b1e2
#
_entry.id   dbed1eea94a6f966c80b10b599a8b1e2
#
_cell.length_a   1.000
_cell.length_b   1.000
_cell.length_c   1.000
_cell.angle_alpha   90.00
_cell.angle_beta   90.00
_cell.angle_gamma   90.00
#
_symmetry.space_group_name_H-M   'P 1'
#
loop_
_entity.id
_entity.type
_entity.pdbx_description
1 polymer ?
#
loop_
_entity_poly.entity_id
_entity_poly.type
_entity_poly.pdbx_seq_one_letter_code
_entity_poly.pdbx_strand_id
1 'polypeptide(L)'
;MNQGILEMVKQEMARVNINILGISECKWTGMGEFNSDDYYIYYCGQESLRRSGVAIVVNKRIKNAVLGCSLKNDRMISVCFQGKPLNTTVIQVYAPTSNAEEAEVEQFCEDLLEKEMAAHSSILAWRILWTEGPGGLLSMGSHRVGHE
;
A
#
# COMPACT_ATOMS: atom_id res chain seq x y z
N MET A 1 -4.17 -5.10 -12.40
CA MET A 1 -3.93 -3.81 -13.10
C MET A 1 -3.29 -4.11 -14.44
N ASN A 2 -3.77 -3.50 -15.50
CA ASN A 2 -3.13 -3.66 -16.80
C ASN A 2 -2.01 -2.64 -17.01
N GLN A 3 -1.21 -2.85 -18.05
CA GLN A 3 -0.06 -2.02 -18.37
C GLN A 3 -0.46 -0.55 -18.60
N GLY A 4 -1.61 -0.29 -19.21
CA GLY A 4 -2.08 1.06 -19.50
C GLY A 4 -2.38 1.87 -18.23
N ILE A 5 -2.97 1.22 -17.22
CA ILE A 5 -3.26 1.88 -15.94
C ILE A 5 -1.96 2.20 -15.19
N LEU A 6 -0.99 1.28 -15.20
CA LEU A 6 0.31 1.53 -14.58
C LEU A 6 1.03 2.71 -15.22
N GLU A 7 0.98 2.82 -16.54
CA GLU A 7 1.56 3.97 -17.24
C GLU A 7 0.92 5.29 -16.83
N MET A 8 -0.41 5.32 -16.71
CA MET A 8 -1.14 6.49 -16.22
C MET A 8 -0.74 6.88 -14.81
N VAL A 9 -0.60 5.90 -13.93
CA VAL A 9 -0.16 6.11 -12.55
C VAL A 9 1.24 6.71 -12.50
N LYS A 10 2.17 6.17 -13.28
CA LYS A 10 3.54 6.67 -13.34
C LYS A 10 3.61 8.11 -13.85
N GLN A 11 2.83 8.42 -14.88
CA GLN A 11 2.75 9.78 -15.42
C GLN A 11 2.21 10.77 -14.39
N GLU A 12 1.18 10.39 -13.65
CA GLU A 12 0.62 11.26 -12.60
C GLU A 12 1.58 11.44 -11.44
N MET A 13 2.28 10.40 -11.02
CA MET A 13 3.30 10.52 -9.98
C MET A 13 4.39 11.51 -10.38
N ALA A 14 4.85 11.43 -11.62
CA ALA A 14 5.85 12.34 -12.16
C ALA A 14 5.31 13.77 -12.23
N ARG A 15 4.08 13.94 -12.69
CA ARG A 15 3.44 15.26 -12.83
C ARG A 15 3.32 15.99 -11.50
N VAL A 16 2.90 15.28 -10.44
CA VAL A 16 2.70 15.89 -9.11
C VAL A 16 3.91 15.70 -8.19
N ASN A 17 4.98 15.12 -8.69
CA ASN A 17 6.24 14.89 -7.97
C ASN A 17 6.07 14.06 -6.69
N ILE A 18 5.35 12.96 -6.80
CA ILE A 18 5.17 11.99 -5.71
C ILE A 18 6.21 10.89 -5.83
N ASN A 19 6.86 10.55 -4.72
CA ASN A 19 7.88 9.52 -4.68
C ASN A 19 7.38 8.14 -4.26
N ILE A 20 6.27 8.09 -3.52
CA ILE A 20 5.68 6.86 -2.99
C ILE A 20 4.17 6.93 -3.20
N LEU A 21 3.60 5.88 -3.78
CA LEU A 21 2.16 5.75 -3.95
C LEU A 21 1.70 4.36 -3.59
N GLY A 22 0.68 4.26 -2.72
CA GLY A 22 -0.01 3.02 -2.42
C GLY A 22 -1.20 2.84 -3.35
N ILE A 23 -1.42 1.61 -3.79
CA ILE A 23 -2.52 1.25 -4.69
C ILE A 23 -3.29 0.08 -4.11
N SER A 24 -4.61 0.17 -4.11
CA SER A 24 -5.51 -0.94 -3.78
C SER A 24 -6.19 -1.43 -5.05
N GLU A 25 -6.67 -2.67 -5.01
CA GLU A 25 -7.35 -3.31 -6.15
C GLU A 25 -6.50 -3.37 -7.41
N CYS A 26 -5.21 -3.61 -7.26
CA CYS A 26 -4.30 -3.66 -8.40
C CYS A 26 -4.54 -4.85 -9.33
N LYS A 27 -5.27 -5.88 -8.88
CA LYS A 27 -5.69 -7.04 -9.65
C LYS A 27 -4.55 -7.86 -10.26
N TRP A 28 -3.35 -7.71 -9.77
CA TRP A 28 -2.26 -8.61 -10.10
C TRP A 28 -2.38 -9.90 -9.30
N THR A 29 -1.90 -10.99 -9.87
CA THR A 29 -1.86 -12.28 -9.20
C THR A 29 -0.47 -12.55 -8.64
N GLY A 30 -0.43 -13.24 -7.48
CA GLY A 30 0.81 -13.55 -6.82
C GLY A 30 1.43 -12.37 -6.08
N MET A 31 2.65 -12.52 -5.65
CA MET A 31 3.40 -11.49 -4.95
C MET A 31 4.79 -11.34 -5.55
N GLY A 32 5.34 -10.14 -5.47
CA GLY A 32 6.67 -9.90 -5.98
C GLY A 32 7.01 -8.42 -6.10
N GLU A 33 8.07 -8.18 -6.87
CA GLU A 33 8.55 -6.84 -7.13
C GLU A 33 9.12 -6.77 -8.54
N PHE A 34 9.01 -5.62 -9.17
CA PHE A 34 9.57 -5.39 -10.50
C PHE A 34 9.89 -3.93 -10.76
N ASN A 35 10.74 -3.70 -11.75
CA ASN A 35 11.08 -2.36 -12.24
C ASN A 35 10.17 -1.97 -13.40
N SER A 36 9.74 -0.72 -13.43
CA SER A 36 9.05 -0.14 -14.58
C SER A 36 9.52 1.30 -14.76
N ASP A 37 10.39 1.54 -15.75
CA ASP A 37 11.00 2.84 -16.03
C ASP A 37 11.70 3.42 -14.79
N ASP A 38 11.26 4.58 -14.32
CA ASP A 38 11.82 5.28 -13.16
C ASP A 38 11.19 4.87 -11.84
N TYR A 39 10.43 3.77 -11.82
CA TYR A 39 9.71 3.31 -10.65
C TYR A 39 9.98 1.86 -10.34
N TYR A 40 9.88 1.54 -9.05
CA TYR A 40 9.99 0.19 -8.53
C TYR A 40 8.67 -0.17 -7.85
N ILE A 41 8.12 -1.33 -8.16
CA ILE A 41 6.79 -1.74 -7.72
C ILE A 41 6.88 -2.99 -6.86
N TYR A 42 6.31 -2.91 -5.65
CA TYR A 42 6.08 -4.06 -4.77
C TYR A 42 4.60 -4.37 -4.80
N TYR A 43 4.23 -5.64 -4.97
CA TYR A 43 2.82 -6.00 -5.05
C TYR A 43 2.53 -7.33 -4.37
N CYS A 44 1.30 -7.46 -3.90
CA CYS A 44 0.78 -8.71 -3.33
C CYS A 44 -0.68 -8.85 -3.71
N GLY A 45 -1.03 -9.92 -4.42
CA GLY A 45 -2.38 -10.21 -4.86
C GLY A 45 -2.77 -11.65 -4.57
N GLN A 46 -3.98 -12.02 -4.91
CA GLN A 46 -4.45 -13.39 -4.79
C GLN A 46 -3.93 -14.24 -5.95
N GLU A 47 -3.62 -15.50 -5.68
CA GLU A 47 -3.09 -16.41 -6.70
C GLU A 47 -4.10 -16.74 -7.77
N SER A 48 -5.38 -16.89 -7.42
CA SER A 48 -6.41 -17.40 -8.32
C SER A 48 -7.49 -16.40 -8.69
N LEU A 49 -7.67 -15.34 -7.93
CA LEU A 49 -8.75 -14.38 -8.14
C LEU A 49 -8.19 -12.97 -8.29
N ARG A 50 -8.52 -12.30 -9.39
CA ARG A 50 -8.11 -10.92 -9.64
C ARG A 50 -9.10 -9.93 -9.01
N ARG A 51 -9.42 -10.11 -7.73
CA ARG A 51 -10.42 -9.29 -7.03
C ARG A 51 -9.83 -8.25 -6.12
N SER A 52 -8.71 -8.56 -5.52
CA SER A 52 -8.04 -7.68 -4.59
C SER A 52 -6.57 -7.59 -4.95
N GLY A 53 -5.83 -6.95 -4.11
CA GLY A 53 -4.41 -6.80 -4.29
C GLY A 53 -3.98 -5.41 -3.91
N VAL A 54 -2.79 -5.31 -3.37
CA VAL A 54 -2.18 -4.05 -2.94
C VAL A 54 -0.81 -3.92 -3.57
N ALA A 55 -0.41 -2.69 -3.81
CA ALA A 55 0.91 -2.40 -4.35
C ALA A 55 1.44 -1.10 -3.78
N ILE A 56 2.75 -0.98 -3.73
CA ILE A 56 3.45 0.27 -3.41
C ILE A 56 4.39 0.57 -4.56
N VAL A 57 4.22 1.75 -5.15
CA VAL A 57 5.07 2.25 -6.23
C VAL A 57 6.05 3.23 -5.64
N VAL A 58 7.34 3.00 -5.87
CA VAL A 58 8.44 3.78 -5.30
C VAL A 58 9.29 4.37 -6.43
N ASN A 59 9.53 5.68 -6.38
CA ASN A 59 10.43 6.32 -7.32
C ASN A 59 11.87 5.81 -7.11
N LYS A 60 12.58 5.52 -8.20
CA LYS A 60 13.96 5.01 -8.13
C LYS A 60 14.91 5.95 -7.38
N ARG A 61 14.61 7.25 -7.33
CA ARG A 61 15.42 8.21 -6.56
C ARG A 61 15.54 7.84 -5.09
N ILE A 62 14.52 7.19 -4.52
CA ILE A 62 14.51 6.81 -3.12
C ILE A 62 14.62 5.29 -2.91
N LYS A 63 14.84 4.53 -3.98
CA LYS A 63 14.98 3.07 -3.91
C LYS A 63 16.12 2.66 -2.97
N ASN A 64 17.22 3.40 -2.95
CA ASN A 64 18.36 3.10 -2.07
C ASN A 64 18.05 3.28 -0.59
N ALA A 65 17.00 4.02 -0.26
CA ALA A 65 16.54 4.18 1.12
C ALA A 65 15.68 3.01 1.60
N VAL A 66 15.25 2.12 0.72
CA VAL A 66 14.44 0.96 1.09
C VAL A 66 15.29 -0.02 1.90
N LEU A 67 14.92 -0.25 3.13
CA LEU A 67 15.57 -1.21 4.03
C LEU A 67 14.99 -2.61 3.89
N GLY A 68 13.72 -2.71 3.52
CA GLY A 68 13.05 -3.98 3.32
C GLY A 68 11.58 -3.81 3.01
N CYS A 69 10.95 -4.89 2.61
CA CYS A 69 9.52 -4.92 2.38
C CYS A 69 8.92 -6.18 3.00
N SER A 70 7.64 -6.13 3.30
CA SER A 70 6.88 -7.27 3.81
C SER A 70 5.61 -7.42 2.99
N LEU A 71 5.53 -8.50 2.24
CA LEU A 71 4.38 -8.86 1.43
C LEU A 71 3.51 -9.82 2.25
N LYS A 72 2.65 -9.26 3.10
CA LYS A 72 1.87 -10.04 4.05
C LYS A 72 0.79 -10.88 3.37
N ASN A 73 -0.09 -10.21 2.62
CA ASN A 73 -1.18 -10.86 1.89
C ASN A 73 -1.76 -9.88 0.85
N ASP A 74 -2.84 -10.28 0.20
CA ASP A 74 -3.49 -9.47 -0.84
C ASP A 74 -4.16 -8.19 -0.34
N ARG A 75 -4.16 -7.96 0.99
CA ARG A 75 -4.75 -6.78 1.61
C ARG A 75 -3.73 -5.89 2.33
N MET A 76 -2.49 -6.33 2.46
CA MET A 76 -1.52 -5.60 3.27
C MET A 76 -0.09 -5.82 2.80
N ILE A 77 0.60 -4.72 2.57
CA ILE A 77 2.00 -4.69 2.16
C ILE A 77 2.68 -3.53 2.87
N SER A 78 3.92 -3.70 3.28
CA SER A 78 4.68 -2.62 3.88
C SER A 78 6.09 -2.52 3.32
N VAL A 79 6.59 -1.29 3.27
CA VAL A 79 7.97 -0.98 2.84
C VAL A 79 8.58 -0.06 3.89
N CYS A 80 9.76 -0.43 4.37
CA CYS A 80 10.50 0.37 5.34
C CYS A 80 11.59 1.16 4.64
N PHE A 81 11.64 2.46 4.93
CA PHE A 81 12.61 3.39 4.37
C PHE A 81 13.53 3.92 5.46
N GLN A 82 14.80 4.00 5.12
CA GLN A 82 15.78 4.64 6.01
C GLN A 82 15.54 6.15 6.03
N GLY A 83 15.51 6.72 7.22
CA GLY A 83 15.35 8.15 7.42
C GLY A 83 16.27 8.68 8.51
N LYS A 84 16.33 10.00 8.64
CA LYS A 84 17.05 10.66 9.71
C LYS A 84 16.13 11.72 10.34
N PRO A 85 15.91 11.68 11.65
CA PRO A 85 16.51 10.76 12.65
C PRO A 85 15.84 9.39 12.74
N LEU A 86 14.68 9.18 12.11
CA LEU A 86 13.90 7.96 12.25
C LEU A 86 13.61 7.31 10.89
N ASN A 87 13.61 5.98 10.88
CA ASN A 87 13.12 5.22 9.73
C ASN A 87 11.61 5.37 9.60
N THR A 88 11.11 5.25 8.37
CA THR A 88 9.68 5.37 8.07
C THR A 88 9.18 4.08 7.45
N THR A 89 8.09 3.54 7.99
CA THR A 89 7.41 2.40 7.40
C THR A 89 6.12 2.86 6.75
N VAL A 90 5.97 2.54 5.47
CA VAL A 90 4.75 2.79 4.71
C VAL A 90 3.97 1.49 4.62
N ILE A 91 2.72 1.51 5.07
CA ILE A 91 1.84 0.35 5.03
C ILE A 91 0.66 0.68 4.13
N GLN A 92 0.50 -0.09 3.07
CA GLN A 92 -0.66 0.00 2.19
C GLN A 92 -1.64 -1.11 2.58
N VAL A 93 -2.87 -0.73 2.84
CA VAL A 93 -3.92 -1.66 3.24
C VAL A 93 -5.16 -1.51 2.35
N TYR A 94 -5.83 -2.63 2.15
CA TYR A 94 -7.14 -2.69 1.49
C TYR A 94 -8.11 -3.39 2.45
N ALA A 95 -8.92 -2.60 3.14
CA ALA A 95 -9.83 -3.12 4.15
C ALA A 95 -10.92 -4.00 3.53
N PRO A 96 -11.39 -5.03 4.26
CA PRO A 96 -12.54 -5.81 3.83
C PRO A 96 -13.78 -4.91 3.66
N THR A 97 -14.63 -5.26 2.70
CA THR A 97 -15.87 -4.52 2.46
C THR A 97 -16.92 -4.84 3.51
N SER A 98 -18.01 -4.06 3.49
CA SER A 98 -19.14 -4.26 4.41
C SER A 98 -19.81 -5.64 4.29
N ASN A 99 -19.61 -6.32 3.16
CA ASN A 99 -20.15 -7.66 2.92
C ASN A 99 -19.18 -8.79 3.33
N ALA A 100 -18.02 -8.45 3.88
CA ALA A 100 -17.03 -9.44 4.30
C ALA A 100 -17.52 -10.20 5.55
N GLU A 101 -17.10 -11.46 5.67
CA GLU A 101 -17.39 -12.24 6.85
C GLU A 101 -16.63 -11.69 8.06
N GLU A 102 -17.24 -11.86 9.26
CA GLU A 102 -16.66 -11.38 10.50
C GLU A 102 -15.24 -11.89 10.73
N ALA A 103 -15.00 -13.18 10.42
CA ALA A 103 -13.67 -13.79 10.56
C ALA A 103 -12.63 -13.10 9.66
N GLU A 104 -13.02 -12.67 8.48
CA GLU A 104 -12.15 -11.95 7.56
C GLU A 104 -11.78 -10.57 8.11
N VAL A 105 -12.75 -9.86 8.68
CA VAL A 105 -12.54 -8.56 9.32
C VAL A 105 -11.63 -8.69 10.53
N GLU A 106 -11.85 -9.68 11.37
CA GLU A 106 -11.02 -9.95 12.55
C GLU A 106 -9.57 -10.24 12.15
N GLN A 107 -9.36 -11.09 11.14
CA GLN A 107 -8.03 -11.41 10.65
C GLN A 107 -7.32 -10.17 10.10
N PHE A 108 -8.04 -9.33 9.37
CA PHE A 108 -7.49 -8.07 8.88
C PHE A 108 -7.04 -7.15 10.02
N CYS A 109 -7.87 -7.01 11.06
CA CYS A 109 -7.54 -6.19 12.22
C CYS A 109 -6.33 -6.73 12.98
N GLU A 110 -6.23 -8.05 13.16
CA GLU A 110 -5.08 -8.68 13.80
C GLU A 110 -3.80 -8.44 13.01
N ASP A 111 -3.84 -8.60 11.69
CA ASP A 111 -2.70 -8.38 10.81
C ASP A 111 -2.23 -6.92 10.87
N LEU A 112 -3.17 -5.98 10.90
CA LEU A 112 -2.86 -4.55 10.98
C LEU A 112 -2.20 -4.20 12.31
N LEU A 113 -2.72 -4.72 13.42
CA LEU A 113 -2.13 -4.51 14.75
C LEU A 113 -0.73 -5.10 14.84
N GLU A 114 -0.50 -6.28 14.28
CA GLU A 114 0.81 -6.91 14.24
C GLU A 114 1.82 -6.03 13.49
N LYS A 115 1.43 -5.46 12.35
CA LYS A 115 2.27 -4.55 11.58
C LYS A 115 2.56 -3.26 12.33
N GLU A 116 1.57 -2.71 13.00
CA GLU A 116 1.70 -1.50 13.80
C GLU A 116 2.67 -1.70 14.97
N MET A 117 2.58 -2.84 15.64
CA MET A 117 3.47 -3.18 16.74
C MET A 117 4.91 -3.47 16.30
N ALA A 118 5.11 -4.00 15.09
CA ALA A 118 6.42 -4.25 14.53
C ALA A 118 7.13 -2.96 14.07
N ALA A 119 6.38 -1.91 13.80
CA ALA A 119 6.93 -0.63 13.39
C ALA A 119 7.23 0.22 14.61
N HIS A 120 8.48 0.22 15.07
CA HIS A 120 8.93 1.00 16.24
C HIS A 120 9.14 2.49 15.95
N SER A 121 8.71 2.97 14.80
CA SER A 121 8.84 4.35 14.36
C SER A 121 7.45 4.97 14.19
N SER A 122 7.40 6.30 14.00
CA SER A 122 6.12 6.97 13.79
C SER A 122 5.40 6.41 12.57
N ILE A 123 4.14 6.03 12.77
CA ILE A 123 3.29 5.54 11.71
C ILE A 123 2.51 6.73 11.16
N LEU A 124 2.65 6.95 9.86
CA LEU A 124 1.80 7.88 9.12
C LEU A 124 0.66 7.07 8.51
N ALA A 125 -0.50 7.17 9.12
CA ALA A 125 -1.68 6.53 8.55
C ALA A 125 -2.21 7.38 7.41
N TRP A 126 -2.50 6.76 6.30
CA TRP A 126 -2.81 7.40 5.04
C TRP A 126 -4.29 7.49 4.78
N ARG A 127 -4.61 8.47 4.02
CA ARG A 127 -5.93 8.64 3.45
C ARG A 127 -6.18 7.56 2.40
N ILE A 128 -7.15 6.71 2.66
CA ILE A 128 -7.66 5.76 1.68
C ILE A 128 -8.81 6.43 0.96
N LEU A 129 -8.64 6.60 -0.34
CA LEU A 129 -9.73 7.03 -1.20
C LEU A 129 -10.29 5.76 -1.83
N TRP A 130 -11.48 5.42 -1.46
CA TRP A 130 -12.20 4.36 -2.15
C TRP A 130 -13.54 4.89 -2.64
N THR A 131 -13.97 4.38 -3.77
CA THR A 131 -15.29 4.66 -4.30
C THR A 131 -16.16 3.44 -4.08
N GLU A 132 -17.13 3.54 -3.18
CA GLU A 132 -18.20 2.56 -3.11
C GLU A 132 -19.28 2.94 -4.09
N GLY A 133 -19.37 2.20 -5.20
CA GLY A 133 -20.45 2.37 -6.16
C GLY A 133 -20.55 3.76 -6.78
N PRO A 134 -21.55 4.00 -7.63
CA PRO A 134 -21.71 5.29 -8.27
C PRO A 134 -22.08 6.37 -7.24
N GLY A 135 -21.17 7.26 -6.96
CA GLY A 135 -21.41 8.47 -6.18
C GLY A 135 -20.91 8.51 -4.73
N GLY A 136 -20.25 7.48 -4.27
CA GLY A 136 -19.70 7.46 -2.90
C GLY A 136 -18.21 7.76 -2.85
N LEU A 137 -17.83 8.96 -2.44
CA LEU A 137 -16.45 9.31 -2.15
C LEU A 137 -16.28 9.41 -0.64
N LEU A 138 -15.70 8.39 -0.03
CA LEU A 138 -15.36 8.44 1.39
C LEU A 138 -13.90 8.81 1.55
N SER A 139 -13.67 9.95 2.16
CA SER A 139 -12.36 10.48 2.43
C SER A 139 -12.08 10.35 3.93
N MET A 140 -11.09 9.53 4.27
CA MET A 140 -10.59 9.46 5.64
C MET A 140 -9.33 10.32 5.76
N GLY A 141 -9.31 11.16 6.79
CA GLY A 141 -8.19 12.07 7.03
C GLY A 141 -6.92 11.36 7.46
N SER A 142 -5.80 11.97 7.17
CA SER A 142 -4.50 11.46 7.62
C SER A 142 -4.37 11.59 9.14
N HIS A 143 -3.90 10.53 9.75
CA HIS A 143 -3.66 10.52 11.20
C HIS A 143 -2.20 10.23 11.47
N ARG A 144 -1.57 11.08 12.26
CA ARG A 144 -0.22 10.85 12.72
C ARG A 144 -0.30 10.25 14.12
N VAL A 145 0.15 9.03 14.24
CA VAL A 145 0.29 8.40 15.55
C VAL A 145 1.77 8.47 15.91
N GLY A 146 2.11 9.31 16.86
CA GLY A 146 3.46 9.37 17.42
C GLY A 146 3.55 8.43 18.60
N HIS A 147 4.55 7.59 18.63
CA HIS A 147 4.92 6.84 19.83
C HIS A 147 5.96 7.66 20.60
N GLU A 148 5.63 7.93 21.85
CA GLU A 148 6.60 8.44 22.80
C GLU A 148 7.49 7.31 23.32
#